data_d43369dfca1a90f4fe4f5b285e982815
#
_entry.id   d43369dfca1a90f4fe4f5b285e982815
#
_cell.length_a   1.000
_cell.length_b   1.000
_cell.length_c   1.000
_cell.angle_alpha   90.00
_cell.angle_beta   90.00
_cell.angle_gamma   90.00
#
_symmetry.space_group_name_H-M   'P 1'
#
loop_
_entity.id
_entity.type
_entity.pdbx_description
1 polymer ?
#
loop_
_entity_poly.entity_id
_entity_poly.type
_entity_poly.pdbx_seq_one_letter_code
_entity_poly.pdbx_strand_id
1 'polypeptide(L)'
;MKERILGLPKNIFFLGLTSFFNDFSSEMVFSVFPAFFTSVLKAGAGSLGLVDGIAEAASNLFKVYSGSLSDRFQKRKPLVVAGYALSVVTRPFYIFVSTVGGALGLRVVDRVGKGFRDSPRDAIISLSTPREELGRSFGYHRAMDTTGAILGPLVAYVLLSYFPLRFDVVFLTAFVIGILALLTLFSISDVVASRAHARAGLVSSCKELSPQFKLFLLSVFVLSIGSLPVAVMLLKTESIGLVIADIPLFYMIYNISYAGLSFSAGKMSDRIGARTTIFIGYLFLVLSYAILAVAQSIWTLLLGFLLLGFFPALTDGVQRSFAAQMTDERLRGGGLGWLNAAVGFGALLAGVGGGYVWQAYSPAVAFAMASAVVFFGLFLFAISARSSGPGPRGAWERGATIPPTM
;
A
#
# COMPACT_ATOMS: atom_id res chain seq x y z
N MET A 1 32.00 -2.04 -15.37
CA MET A 1 31.17 -2.96 -14.54
C MET A 1 30.46 -2.11 -13.51
N LYS A 2 29.10 -2.16 -13.41
CA LYS A 2 28.38 -1.43 -12.36
C LYS A 2 28.75 -2.05 -11.02
N GLU A 3 29.11 -1.23 -10.02
CA GLU A 3 29.44 -1.69 -8.65
C GLU A 3 28.33 -2.58 -8.10
N ARG A 4 28.72 -3.73 -7.52
CA ARG A 4 27.80 -4.67 -6.87
C ARG A 4 28.14 -4.79 -5.39
N ILE A 5 27.11 -4.83 -4.55
CA ILE A 5 27.20 -5.04 -3.10
C ILE A 5 26.34 -6.27 -2.78
N LEU A 6 26.89 -7.27 -2.14
CA LEU A 6 26.21 -8.55 -1.85
C LEU A 6 25.56 -9.19 -3.09
N GLY A 7 26.18 -9.03 -4.28
CA GLY A 7 25.68 -9.56 -5.54
C GLY A 7 24.51 -8.76 -6.16
N LEU A 8 24.10 -7.64 -5.57
CA LEU A 8 23.09 -6.75 -6.10
C LEU A 8 23.72 -5.49 -6.71
N PRO A 9 23.12 -4.87 -7.75
CA PRO A 9 23.52 -3.55 -8.18
C PRO A 9 23.49 -2.54 -7.03
N LYS A 10 24.50 -1.67 -6.94
CA LYS A 10 24.64 -0.68 -5.85
C LYS A 10 23.36 0.13 -5.58
N ASN A 11 22.70 0.62 -6.63
CA ASN A 11 21.44 1.35 -6.49
C ASN A 11 20.35 0.52 -5.79
N ILE A 12 20.26 -0.78 -6.12
CA ILE A 12 19.25 -1.68 -5.54
C ILE A 12 19.52 -1.89 -4.06
N PHE A 13 20.77 -2.14 -3.70
CA PHE A 13 21.17 -2.31 -2.29
C PHE A 13 20.78 -1.08 -1.45
N PHE A 14 21.16 0.13 -1.89
CA PHE A 14 20.86 1.36 -1.15
C PHE A 14 19.39 1.74 -1.20
N LEU A 15 18.66 1.49 -2.29
CA LEU A 15 17.20 1.68 -2.32
C LEU A 15 16.48 0.75 -1.35
N GLY A 16 16.95 -0.50 -1.19
CA GLY A 16 16.43 -1.40 -0.17
C GLY A 16 16.66 -0.88 1.24
N LEU A 17 17.89 -0.42 1.55
CA LEU A 17 18.18 0.20 2.85
C LEU A 17 17.36 1.47 3.10
N THR A 18 17.19 2.31 2.09
CA THR A 18 16.34 3.51 2.18
C THR A 18 14.91 3.11 2.52
N SER A 19 14.37 2.11 1.84
CA SER A 19 13.01 1.62 2.08
C SER A 19 12.88 1.04 3.48
N PHE A 20 13.84 0.22 3.89
CA PHE A 20 13.89 -0.34 5.25
C PHE A 20 13.81 0.75 6.33
N PHE A 21 14.74 1.70 6.32
CA PHE A 21 14.75 2.76 7.35
C PHE A 21 13.52 3.65 7.28
N ASN A 22 13.05 3.96 6.07
CA ASN A 22 11.85 4.79 5.93
C ASN A 22 10.60 4.08 6.45
N ASP A 23 10.40 2.80 6.10
CA ASP A 23 9.22 2.06 6.54
C ASP A 23 9.32 1.69 8.02
N PHE A 24 10.51 1.36 8.52
CA PHE A 24 10.74 1.27 9.96
C PHE A 24 10.21 2.54 10.67
N SER A 25 10.62 3.69 10.21
CA SER A 25 10.26 4.97 10.81
C SER A 25 8.79 5.35 10.59
N SER A 26 8.23 5.19 9.38
CA SER A 26 6.83 5.55 9.09
C SER A 26 5.84 4.65 9.81
N GLU A 27 6.17 3.37 9.94
CA GLU A 27 5.28 2.39 10.57
C GLU A 27 5.32 2.47 12.11
N MET A 28 6.40 3.02 12.71
CA MET A 28 6.37 3.46 14.10
C MET A 28 5.28 4.50 14.32
N VAL A 29 5.25 5.55 13.50
CA VAL A 29 4.24 6.62 13.61
C VAL A 29 2.84 6.08 13.34
N PHE A 30 2.67 5.29 12.27
CA PHE A 30 1.37 4.78 11.88
C PHE A 30 0.75 3.85 12.92
N SER A 31 1.55 2.99 13.54
CA SER A 31 1.08 2.01 14.52
C SER A 31 0.53 2.66 15.81
N VAL A 32 1.02 3.85 16.18
CA VAL A 32 0.57 4.59 17.36
C VAL A 32 -0.45 5.68 17.02
N PHE A 33 -0.70 5.94 15.74
CA PHE A 33 -1.55 7.04 15.29
C PHE A 33 -2.99 6.95 15.81
N PRO A 34 -3.67 5.78 15.84
CA PRO A 34 -5.00 5.65 16.44
C PRO A 34 -5.01 6.03 17.91
N ALA A 35 -4.06 5.54 18.70
CA ALA A 35 -3.93 5.86 20.12
C ALA A 35 -3.63 7.35 20.35
N PHE A 36 -2.78 7.96 19.52
CA PHE A 36 -2.53 9.41 19.56
C PHE A 36 -3.83 10.21 19.31
N PHE A 37 -4.65 9.75 18.35
CA PHE A 37 -5.94 10.38 18.03
C PHE A 37 -6.91 10.37 19.23
N THR A 38 -7.06 9.24 19.87
CA THR A 38 -8.01 9.08 21.00
C THR A 38 -7.49 9.70 22.27
N SER A 39 -6.21 9.51 22.61
CA SER A 39 -5.64 9.93 23.89
C SER A 39 -5.21 11.40 23.92
N VAL A 40 -4.61 11.93 22.83
CA VAL A 40 -4.09 13.31 22.77
C VAL A 40 -5.08 14.25 22.11
N LEU A 41 -5.56 13.93 20.90
CA LEU A 41 -6.47 14.80 20.16
C LEU A 41 -7.91 14.68 20.62
N LYS A 42 -8.24 13.69 21.49
CA LYS A 42 -9.60 13.41 21.95
C LYS A 42 -10.61 13.27 20.81
N ALA A 43 -10.16 12.71 19.69
CA ALA A 43 -10.94 12.58 18.47
C ALA A 43 -11.32 11.12 18.23
N GLY A 44 -12.51 10.91 17.66
CA GLY A 44 -13.07 9.57 17.43
C GLY A 44 -12.71 8.97 16.05
N ALA A 45 -13.28 7.80 15.82
CA ALA A 45 -13.09 7.02 14.59
C ALA A 45 -13.48 7.78 13.31
N GLY A 46 -14.49 8.64 13.36
CA GLY A 46 -14.91 9.46 12.23
C GLY A 46 -13.79 10.40 11.75
N SER A 47 -13.17 11.10 12.70
CA SER A 47 -12.04 12.00 12.39
C SER A 47 -10.81 11.24 11.93
N LEU A 48 -10.50 10.12 12.56
CA LEU A 48 -9.37 9.26 12.16
C LEU A 48 -9.56 8.70 10.74
N GLY A 49 -10.76 8.20 10.44
CA GLY A 49 -11.11 7.68 9.13
C GLY A 49 -11.06 8.76 8.04
N LEU A 50 -11.54 9.98 8.34
CA LEU A 50 -11.42 11.13 7.45
C LEU A 50 -9.96 11.44 7.12
N VAL A 51 -9.10 11.53 8.14
CA VAL A 51 -7.69 11.86 7.99
C VAL A 51 -6.96 10.81 7.17
N ASP A 52 -7.15 9.52 7.48
CA ASP A 52 -6.47 8.44 6.77
C ASP A 52 -7.01 8.27 5.34
N GLY A 53 -8.33 8.42 5.15
CA GLY A 53 -8.97 8.36 3.83
C GLY A 53 -8.49 9.47 2.89
N ILE A 54 -8.45 10.72 3.33
CA ILE A 54 -7.93 11.85 2.54
C ILE A 54 -6.44 11.64 2.22
N ALA A 55 -5.66 11.21 3.19
CA ALA A 55 -4.23 11.01 3.03
C ALA A 55 -3.93 9.88 2.02
N GLU A 56 -4.67 8.76 2.07
CA GLU A 56 -4.50 7.65 1.13
C GLU A 56 -4.96 8.03 -0.29
N ALA A 57 -6.04 8.79 -0.43
CA ALA A 57 -6.46 9.34 -1.71
C ALA A 57 -5.38 10.25 -2.30
N ALA A 58 -4.81 11.15 -1.51
CA ALA A 58 -3.70 12.00 -1.93
C ALA A 58 -2.49 11.17 -2.40
N SER A 59 -2.08 10.14 -1.65
CA SER A 59 -0.97 9.25 -2.03
C SER A 59 -1.21 8.62 -3.41
N ASN A 60 -2.40 8.05 -3.64
CA ASN A 60 -2.72 7.37 -4.88
C ASN A 60 -2.80 8.33 -6.08
N LEU A 61 -3.32 9.54 -5.89
CA LEU A 61 -3.32 10.57 -6.94
C LEU A 61 -1.90 11.04 -7.28
N PHE A 62 -1.07 11.27 -6.26
CA PHE A 62 0.31 11.70 -6.49
C PHE A 62 1.21 10.61 -7.08
N LYS A 63 0.92 9.31 -6.90
CA LYS A 63 1.59 8.22 -7.65
C LYS A 63 1.43 8.36 -9.15
N VAL A 64 0.22 8.73 -9.60
CA VAL A 64 -0.05 8.93 -11.04
C VAL A 64 0.70 10.15 -11.56
N TYR A 65 0.65 11.25 -10.82
CA TYR A 65 1.32 12.50 -11.20
C TYR A 65 2.84 12.34 -11.23
N SER A 66 3.45 11.76 -10.20
CA SER A 66 4.89 11.58 -10.09
C SER A 66 5.46 10.67 -11.17
N GLY A 67 4.72 9.64 -11.59
CA GLY A 67 5.09 8.78 -12.69
C GLY A 67 5.24 9.57 -14.01
N SER A 68 4.24 10.41 -14.34
CA SER A 68 4.29 11.25 -15.55
C SER A 68 5.39 12.30 -15.48
N LEU A 69 5.60 12.90 -14.31
CA LEU A 69 6.64 13.89 -14.06
C LEU A 69 8.04 13.29 -14.22
N SER A 70 8.25 12.09 -13.65
CA SER A 70 9.50 11.32 -13.75
C SER A 70 9.88 11.01 -15.19
N ASP A 71 8.89 10.62 -16.01
CA ASP A 71 9.11 10.33 -17.42
C ASP A 71 9.46 11.60 -18.21
N ARG A 72 8.87 12.75 -17.87
CA ARG A 72 9.11 14.03 -18.54
C ARG A 72 10.49 14.61 -18.23
N PHE A 73 10.88 14.61 -16.95
CA PHE A 73 12.16 15.22 -16.52
C PHE A 73 13.37 14.31 -16.69
N GLN A 74 13.17 13.00 -16.90
CA GLN A 74 14.23 11.97 -17.02
C GLN A 74 15.20 11.91 -15.81
N LYS A 75 15.03 12.77 -14.82
CA LYS A 75 15.77 12.79 -13.55
C LYS A 75 14.87 12.23 -12.44
N ARG A 76 15.21 11.07 -11.93
CA ARG A 76 14.37 10.32 -10.98
C ARG A 76 14.81 10.50 -9.53
N LYS A 77 16.12 10.55 -9.32
CA LYS A 77 16.71 10.71 -7.98
C LYS A 77 16.18 11.93 -7.23
N PRO A 78 16.10 13.16 -7.81
CA PRO A 78 15.57 14.31 -7.10
C PRO A 78 14.12 14.13 -6.62
N LEU A 79 13.27 13.48 -7.43
CA LEU A 79 11.87 13.19 -7.05
C LEU A 79 11.81 12.21 -5.89
N VAL A 80 12.65 11.17 -5.93
CA VAL A 80 12.76 10.17 -4.86
C VAL A 80 13.22 10.83 -3.57
N VAL A 81 14.28 11.66 -3.62
CA VAL A 81 14.81 12.38 -2.46
C VAL A 81 13.76 13.33 -1.88
N ALA A 82 13.10 14.13 -2.73
CA ALA A 82 12.03 15.04 -2.30
C ALA A 82 10.87 14.28 -1.61
N GLY A 83 10.44 13.16 -2.18
CA GLY A 83 9.37 12.34 -1.60
C GLY A 83 9.72 11.76 -0.23
N TYR A 84 10.93 11.22 -0.07
CA TYR A 84 11.40 10.72 1.23
C TYR A 84 11.60 11.86 2.24
N ALA A 85 12.23 12.97 1.83
CA ALA A 85 12.43 14.13 2.69
C ALA A 85 11.10 14.70 3.19
N LEU A 86 10.11 14.83 2.31
CA LEU A 86 8.78 15.30 2.67
C LEU A 86 8.13 14.42 3.74
N SER A 87 8.22 13.08 3.61
CA SER A 87 7.72 12.14 4.61
C SER A 87 8.50 12.22 5.93
N VAL A 88 9.84 12.27 5.89
CA VAL A 88 10.68 12.27 7.10
C VAL A 88 10.47 13.55 7.91
N VAL A 89 10.40 14.69 7.24
CA VAL A 89 10.26 16.01 7.89
C VAL A 89 8.94 16.14 8.67
N THR A 90 7.85 15.45 8.27
CA THR A 90 6.57 15.53 8.99
C THR A 90 6.63 14.93 10.40
N ARG A 91 7.50 13.95 10.66
CA ARG A 91 7.52 13.13 11.89
C ARG A 91 7.73 13.93 13.17
N PRO A 92 8.73 14.80 13.31
CA PRO A 92 8.92 15.60 14.53
C PRO A 92 7.79 16.60 14.74
N PHE A 93 7.11 17.06 13.67
CA PHE A 93 6.03 18.03 13.82
C PHE A 93 4.77 17.45 14.46
N TYR A 94 4.59 16.13 14.50
CA TYR A 94 3.48 15.52 15.24
C TYR A 94 3.51 15.85 16.75
N ILE A 95 4.67 16.19 17.31
CA ILE A 95 4.82 16.60 18.71
C ILE A 95 4.01 17.89 19.01
N PHE A 96 3.90 18.77 18.02
CA PHE A 96 3.22 20.06 18.17
C PHE A 96 1.74 20.00 17.74
N VAL A 97 1.26 18.82 17.32
CA VAL A 97 -0.12 18.67 16.86
C VAL A 97 -1.07 18.56 18.05
N SER A 98 -1.99 19.51 18.14
CA SER A 98 -3.05 19.57 19.14
C SER A 98 -4.46 19.52 18.54
N THR A 99 -4.57 19.47 17.21
CA THR A 99 -5.86 19.48 16.49
C THR A 99 -5.91 18.42 15.39
N VAL A 100 -7.13 17.95 15.08
CA VAL A 100 -7.37 17.01 13.96
C VAL A 100 -6.91 17.61 12.63
N GLY A 101 -7.11 18.94 12.43
CA GLY A 101 -6.65 19.62 11.21
C GLY A 101 -5.12 19.62 11.06
N GLY A 102 -4.38 19.79 12.15
CA GLY A 102 -2.92 19.67 12.16
C GLY A 102 -2.46 18.25 11.82
N ALA A 103 -3.10 17.23 12.41
CA ALA A 103 -2.83 15.84 12.10
C ALA A 103 -3.14 15.50 10.63
N LEU A 104 -4.25 16.00 10.09
CA LEU A 104 -4.62 15.87 8.69
C LEU A 104 -3.54 16.48 7.78
N GLY A 105 -3.12 17.71 8.05
CA GLY A 105 -2.10 18.39 7.26
C GLY A 105 -0.80 17.58 7.19
N LEU A 106 -0.26 17.15 8.33
CA LEU A 106 0.97 16.36 8.37
C LEU A 106 0.80 15.00 7.69
N ARG A 107 -0.34 14.33 7.91
CA ARG A 107 -0.61 13.01 7.30
C ARG A 107 -0.71 13.11 5.79
N VAL A 108 -1.37 14.14 5.25
CA VAL A 108 -1.46 14.39 3.82
C VAL A 108 -0.08 14.66 3.23
N VAL A 109 0.74 15.52 3.88
CA VAL A 109 2.10 15.80 3.42
C VAL A 109 2.96 14.54 3.39
N ASP A 110 2.91 13.71 4.44
CA ASP A 110 3.62 12.42 4.46
C ASP A 110 3.18 11.51 3.30
N ARG A 111 1.86 11.36 3.08
CA ARG A 111 1.31 10.50 2.03
C ARG A 111 1.55 11.04 0.61
N VAL A 112 1.54 12.35 0.43
CA VAL A 112 2.00 13.00 -0.82
C VAL A 112 3.46 12.66 -1.08
N GLY A 113 4.33 12.74 -0.07
CA GLY A 113 5.73 12.30 -0.15
C GLY A 113 5.85 10.85 -0.61
N LYS A 114 5.04 9.95 -0.06
CA LYS A 114 4.96 8.54 -0.49
C LYS A 114 4.55 8.42 -1.96
N GLY A 115 3.47 9.08 -2.37
CA GLY A 115 3.02 9.07 -3.76
C GLY A 115 4.08 9.61 -4.73
N PHE A 116 4.82 10.64 -4.31
CA PHE A 116 5.85 11.28 -5.13
C PHE A 116 7.05 10.37 -5.39
N ARG A 117 7.47 9.55 -4.41
CA ARG A 117 8.67 8.70 -4.52
C ARG A 117 8.43 7.34 -5.17
N ASP A 118 7.24 6.74 -5.01
CA ASP A 118 7.01 5.32 -5.37
C ASP A 118 7.28 5.04 -6.85
N SER A 119 6.66 5.78 -7.78
CA SER A 119 6.84 5.55 -9.23
C SER A 119 8.27 5.84 -9.71
N PRO A 120 8.93 6.96 -9.35
CA PRO A 120 10.33 7.20 -9.74
C PRO A 120 11.31 6.18 -9.14
N ARG A 121 11.10 5.73 -7.90
CA ARG A 121 11.90 4.69 -7.25
C ARG A 121 11.83 3.38 -8.01
N ASP A 122 10.63 2.91 -8.32
CA ASP A 122 10.44 1.65 -9.05
C ASP A 122 11.05 1.72 -10.46
N ALA A 123 11.03 2.90 -11.08
CA ALA A 123 11.73 3.15 -12.35
C ALA A 123 13.26 3.06 -12.19
N ILE A 124 13.85 3.60 -11.09
CA ILE A 124 15.30 3.46 -10.83
C ILE A 124 15.65 1.98 -10.64
N ILE A 125 14.85 1.20 -9.90
CA ILE A 125 15.06 -0.24 -9.72
C ILE A 125 15.10 -0.93 -11.08
N SER A 126 14.07 -0.72 -11.90
CA SER A 126 13.96 -1.35 -13.22
C SER A 126 15.10 -1.02 -14.16
N LEU A 127 15.57 0.24 -14.18
CA LEU A 127 16.64 0.71 -15.06
C LEU A 127 18.05 0.38 -14.56
N SER A 128 18.21 0.12 -13.28
CA SER A 128 19.48 -0.27 -12.67
C SER A 128 19.77 -1.78 -12.78
N THR A 129 18.76 -2.57 -13.14
CA THR A 129 18.79 -4.03 -13.06
C THR A 129 18.66 -4.67 -14.45
N PRO A 130 19.46 -5.69 -14.81
CA PRO A 130 19.23 -6.52 -15.99
C PRO A 130 17.85 -7.20 -15.92
N ARG A 131 17.24 -7.47 -17.09
CA ARG A 131 15.88 -8.06 -17.16
C ARG A 131 15.77 -9.39 -16.41
N GLU A 132 16.80 -10.20 -16.44
CA GLU A 132 16.89 -11.52 -15.82
C GLU A 132 16.94 -11.44 -14.28
N GLU A 133 17.41 -10.32 -13.73
CA GLU A 133 17.57 -10.10 -12.29
C GLU A 133 16.46 -9.22 -11.67
N LEU A 134 15.47 -8.75 -12.46
CA LEU A 134 14.42 -7.84 -11.99
C LEU A 134 13.64 -8.43 -10.80
N GLY A 135 13.27 -9.70 -10.88
CA GLY A 135 12.56 -10.39 -9.80
C GLY A 135 13.34 -10.39 -8.49
N ARG A 136 14.66 -10.65 -8.57
CA ARG A 136 15.55 -10.61 -7.39
C ARG A 136 15.65 -9.20 -6.81
N SER A 137 15.76 -8.18 -7.64
CA SER A 137 15.90 -6.79 -7.22
C SER A 137 14.64 -6.24 -6.55
N PHE A 138 13.47 -6.47 -7.14
CA PHE A 138 12.20 -6.11 -6.52
C PHE A 138 11.91 -6.93 -5.26
N GLY A 139 12.26 -8.23 -5.28
CA GLY A 139 12.14 -9.12 -4.12
C GLY A 139 12.98 -8.64 -2.94
N TYR A 140 14.25 -8.26 -3.15
CA TYR A 140 15.11 -7.68 -2.12
C TYR A 140 14.53 -6.37 -1.58
N HIS A 141 14.13 -5.45 -2.49
CA HIS A 141 13.52 -4.19 -2.08
C HIS A 141 12.28 -4.42 -1.20
N ARG A 142 11.41 -5.35 -1.61
CA ARG A 142 10.19 -5.68 -0.85
C ARG A 142 10.49 -6.34 0.50
N ALA A 143 11.51 -7.19 0.57
CA ALA A 143 11.92 -7.80 1.83
C ALA A 143 12.42 -6.75 2.83
N MET A 144 13.22 -5.77 2.37
CA MET A 144 13.69 -4.66 3.18
C MET A 144 12.55 -3.76 3.67
N ASP A 145 11.64 -3.38 2.78
CA ASP A 145 10.39 -2.65 3.03
C ASP A 145 9.58 -3.32 4.16
N THR A 146 9.29 -4.60 3.98
CA THR A 146 8.52 -5.39 4.94
C THR A 146 9.22 -5.58 6.29
N THR A 147 10.55 -5.79 6.28
CA THR A 147 11.31 -5.90 7.53
C THR A 147 11.21 -4.60 8.34
N GLY A 148 11.30 -3.45 7.67
CA GLY A 148 11.06 -2.15 8.29
C GLY A 148 9.64 -2.03 8.85
N ALA A 149 8.65 -2.45 8.09
CA ALA A 149 7.23 -2.40 8.49
C ALA A 149 6.88 -3.30 9.68
N ILE A 150 7.66 -4.35 9.94
CA ILE A 150 7.51 -5.20 11.12
C ILE A 150 8.24 -4.59 12.34
N LEU A 151 9.47 -4.11 12.14
CA LEU A 151 10.28 -3.57 13.24
C LEU A 151 9.74 -2.23 13.76
N GLY A 152 9.11 -1.41 12.91
CA GLY A 152 8.54 -0.13 13.30
C GLY A 152 7.54 -0.25 14.47
N PRO A 153 6.46 -1.00 14.32
CA PRO A 153 5.50 -1.22 15.40
C PRO A 153 6.10 -1.90 16.63
N LEU A 154 7.06 -2.82 16.46
CA LEU A 154 7.73 -3.46 17.58
C LEU A 154 8.49 -2.44 18.46
N VAL A 155 9.25 -1.54 17.82
CA VAL A 155 9.98 -0.50 18.57
C VAL A 155 9.01 0.51 19.16
N ALA A 156 7.94 0.86 18.49
CA ALA A 156 6.89 1.72 19.04
C ALA A 156 6.25 1.11 20.28
N TYR A 157 5.95 -0.20 20.27
CA TYR A 157 5.49 -0.96 21.43
C TYR A 157 6.47 -0.85 22.60
N VAL A 158 7.75 -1.15 22.35
CA VAL A 158 8.79 -1.10 23.40
C VAL A 158 8.88 0.30 23.99
N LEU A 159 8.94 1.34 23.17
CA LEU A 159 9.02 2.72 23.63
C LEU A 159 7.80 3.12 24.48
N LEU A 160 6.58 2.78 24.07
CA LEU A 160 5.37 3.11 24.83
C LEU A 160 5.23 2.26 26.10
N SER A 161 5.83 1.06 26.16
CA SER A 161 5.87 0.24 27.37
C SER A 161 6.79 0.84 28.44
N TYR A 162 7.94 1.40 28.04
CA TYR A 162 8.87 2.06 28.97
C TYR A 162 8.49 3.52 29.26
N PHE A 163 7.89 4.20 28.29
CA PHE A 163 7.49 5.60 28.37
C PHE A 163 5.99 5.75 28.02
N PRO A 164 5.07 5.37 28.95
CA PRO A 164 3.64 5.40 28.68
C PRO A 164 3.15 6.78 28.23
N LEU A 165 2.36 6.82 27.14
CA LEU A 165 1.78 8.04 26.56
C LEU A 165 2.80 9.08 26.03
N ARG A 166 4.10 8.78 26.01
CA ARG A 166 5.13 9.64 25.47
C ARG A 166 5.25 9.43 23.95
N PHE A 167 4.23 9.82 23.20
CA PHE A 167 4.24 9.76 21.74
C PHE A 167 5.36 10.60 21.12
N ASP A 168 5.79 11.67 21.79
CA ASP A 168 6.93 12.50 21.40
C ASP A 168 8.21 11.67 21.26
N VAL A 169 8.46 10.73 22.18
CA VAL A 169 9.63 9.81 22.11
C VAL A 169 9.53 8.94 20.85
N VAL A 170 8.34 8.42 20.54
CA VAL A 170 8.13 7.61 19.33
C VAL A 170 8.36 8.44 18.06
N PHE A 171 7.80 9.66 18.00
CA PHE A 171 7.94 10.54 16.82
C PHE A 171 9.39 11.00 16.60
N LEU A 172 10.13 11.34 17.68
CA LEU A 172 11.55 11.70 17.58
C LEU A 172 12.40 10.52 17.16
N THR A 173 12.19 9.34 17.74
CA THR A 173 12.91 8.13 17.34
C THR A 173 12.63 7.79 15.88
N ALA A 174 11.37 7.87 15.45
CA ALA A 174 11.00 7.69 14.07
C ALA A 174 11.70 8.71 13.16
N PHE A 175 11.80 9.97 13.56
CA PHE A 175 12.53 11.00 12.80
C PHE A 175 14.01 10.66 12.65
N VAL A 176 14.69 10.27 13.74
CA VAL A 176 16.13 9.90 13.70
C VAL A 176 16.34 8.72 12.75
N ILE A 177 15.51 7.66 12.83
CA ILE A 177 15.57 6.53 11.89
C ILE A 177 15.29 6.99 10.46
N GLY A 178 14.36 7.92 10.26
CA GLY A 178 14.05 8.48 8.96
C GLY A 178 15.21 9.27 8.34
N ILE A 179 16.04 9.93 9.15
CA ILE A 179 17.28 10.57 8.67
C ILE A 179 18.23 9.53 8.08
N LEU A 180 18.34 8.34 8.66
CA LEU A 180 19.16 7.26 8.09
C LEU A 180 18.68 6.88 6.68
N ALA A 181 17.36 6.87 6.45
CA ALA A 181 16.82 6.65 5.09
C ALA A 181 17.29 7.75 4.12
N LEU A 182 17.30 9.01 4.52
CA LEU A 182 17.79 10.11 3.68
C LEU A 182 19.29 10.01 3.41
N LEU A 183 20.08 9.59 4.39
CA LEU A 183 21.52 9.42 4.24
C LEU A 183 21.86 8.32 3.22
N THR A 184 21.11 7.22 3.19
CA THR A 184 21.33 6.15 2.21
C THR A 184 21.07 6.59 0.76
N LEU A 185 20.22 7.61 0.54
CA LEU A 185 19.93 8.16 -0.79
C LEU A 185 21.12 8.86 -1.45
N PHE A 186 22.07 9.37 -0.67
CA PHE A 186 23.28 9.96 -1.24
C PHE A 186 24.12 8.95 -2.05
N SER A 187 24.08 7.68 -1.67
CA SER A 187 24.82 6.60 -2.34
C SER A 187 24.17 6.11 -3.65
N ILE A 188 22.98 6.58 -3.97
CA ILE A 188 22.24 6.19 -5.17
C ILE A 188 22.64 7.12 -6.32
N SER A 189 22.93 6.53 -7.49
CA SER A 189 23.15 7.28 -8.74
C SER A 189 21.84 7.42 -9.51
N ASP A 190 21.64 8.58 -10.13
CA ASP A 190 20.50 8.78 -11.04
C ASP A 190 20.64 7.91 -12.29
N VAL A 191 19.53 7.49 -12.86
CA VAL A 191 19.49 6.63 -14.05
C VAL A 191 18.59 7.27 -15.08
N VAL A 192 19.17 7.62 -16.23
CA VAL A 192 18.45 8.20 -17.36
C VAL A 192 17.98 7.07 -18.30
N ALA A 193 16.70 7.09 -18.68
CA ALA A 193 16.20 6.18 -19.70
C ALA A 193 16.60 6.69 -21.10
N SER A 194 17.08 5.79 -21.95
CA SER A 194 17.54 6.16 -23.31
C SER A 194 16.40 6.58 -24.26
N ARG A 195 15.15 6.30 -23.96
CA ARG A 195 13.97 6.74 -24.73
C ARG A 195 12.75 6.86 -23.81
N ALA A 196 12.14 8.05 -23.75
CA ALA A 196 10.79 8.24 -23.23
C ALA A 196 9.80 7.73 -24.30
N HIS A 197 9.09 6.64 -24.03
CA HIS A 197 7.90 6.31 -24.83
C HIS A 197 6.82 7.33 -24.48
N ALA A 198 6.31 8.04 -25.50
CA ALA A 198 5.18 8.94 -25.32
C ALA A 198 3.98 8.13 -24.76
N ARG A 199 3.66 8.31 -23.49
CA ARG A 199 2.48 7.69 -22.87
C ARG A 199 1.25 8.51 -23.20
N ALA A 200 0.15 7.86 -23.51
CA ALA A 200 -1.14 8.52 -23.63
C ALA A 200 -1.47 9.23 -22.31
N GLY A 201 -1.97 10.47 -22.38
CA GLY A 201 -2.41 11.20 -21.19
C GLY A 201 -3.49 10.42 -20.43
N LEU A 202 -3.58 10.60 -19.10
CA LEU A 202 -4.51 9.85 -18.25
C LEU A 202 -5.97 9.98 -18.76
N VAL A 203 -6.41 11.19 -19.12
CA VAL A 203 -7.78 11.45 -19.56
C VAL A 203 -8.06 10.86 -20.96
N SER A 204 -7.09 10.93 -21.88
CA SER A 204 -7.25 10.34 -23.21
C SER A 204 -7.29 8.82 -23.16
N SER A 205 -6.50 8.20 -22.28
CA SER A 205 -6.49 6.75 -22.10
C SER A 205 -7.85 6.19 -21.62
N CYS A 206 -8.61 6.93 -20.82
CA CYS A 206 -9.91 6.48 -20.32
C CYS A 206 -10.92 6.17 -21.44
N LYS A 207 -10.92 6.98 -22.52
CA LYS A 207 -11.82 6.77 -23.66
C LYS A 207 -11.50 5.48 -24.42
N GLU A 208 -10.23 5.13 -24.51
CA GLU A 208 -9.73 3.97 -25.25
C GLU A 208 -9.77 2.66 -24.43
N LEU A 209 -9.97 2.72 -23.10
CA LEU A 209 -10.10 1.53 -22.26
C LEU A 209 -11.34 0.71 -22.61
N SER A 210 -11.21 -0.61 -22.63
CA SER A 210 -12.31 -1.53 -22.93
C SER A 210 -13.44 -1.42 -21.91
N PRO A 211 -14.71 -1.69 -22.32
CA PRO A 211 -15.85 -1.72 -21.39
C PRO A 211 -15.62 -2.70 -20.21
N GLN A 212 -14.98 -3.84 -20.45
CA GLN A 212 -14.65 -4.81 -19.44
C GLN A 212 -13.67 -4.24 -18.40
N PHE A 213 -12.66 -3.50 -18.85
CA PHE A 213 -11.72 -2.86 -17.96
C PHE A 213 -12.38 -1.75 -17.12
N LYS A 214 -13.31 -0.99 -17.73
CA LYS A 214 -14.09 0.03 -17.00
C LYS A 214 -14.97 -0.60 -15.92
N LEU A 215 -15.60 -1.75 -16.21
CA LEU A 215 -16.38 -2.49 -15.22
C LEU A 215 -15.48 -3.07 -14.11
N PHE A 216 -14.26 -3.53 -14.45
CA PHE A 216 -13.26 -3.93 -13.47
C PHE A 216 -12.87 -2.75 -12.57
N LEU A 217 -12.62 -1.55 -13.11
CA LEU A 217 -12.32 -0.35 -12.32
C LEU A 217 -13.47 0.01 -11.38
N LEU A 218 -14.71 -0.08 -11.85
CA LEU A 218 -15.89 0.14 -11.02
C LEU A 218 -15.98 -0.87 -9.88
N SER A 219 -15.71 -2.14 -10.16
CA SER A 219 -15.71 -3.18 -9.12
C SER A 219 -14.62 -2.94 -8.08
N VAL A 220 -13.41 -2.55 -8.49
CA VAL A 220 -12.31 -2.21 -7.57
C VAL A 220 -12.66 -0.96 -6.75
N PHE A 221 -13.27 0.05 -7.35
CA PHE A 221 -13.73 1.23 -6.62
C PHE A 221 -14.71 0.86 -5.51
N VAL A 222 -15.74 0.05 -5.81
CA VAL A 222 -16.72 -0.42 -4.81
C VAL A 222 -16.06 -1.29 -3.74
N LEU A 223 -15.18 -2.21 -4.13
CA LEU A 223 -14.40 -3.03 -3.20
C LEU A 223 -13.55 -2.17 -2.26
N SER A 224 -12.96 -1.11 -2.78
CA SER A 224 -12.16 -0.17 -1.98
C SER A 224 -13.01 0.65 -1.00
N ILE A 225 -14.29 0.97 -1.33
CA ILE A 225 -15.23 1.58 -0.38
C ILE A 225 -15.52 0.63 0.80
N GLY A 226 -15.60 -0.68 0.55
CA GLY A 226 -15.76 -1.68 1.58
C GLY A 226 -14.49 -1.98 2.39
N SER A 227 -13.34 -1.46 1.99
CA SER A 227 -12.05 -1.72 2.65
C SER A 227 -11.74 -0.64 3.68
N LEU A 228 -12.18 -0.85 4.94
CA LEU A 228 -11.95 0.10 6.04
C LEU A 228 -10.45 0.35 6.28
N PRO A 229 -10.05 1.60 6.61
CA PRO A 229 -8.67 1.90 6.97
C PRO A 229 -8.20 1.08 8.17
N VAL A 230 -6.98 0.52 8.09
CA VAL A 230 -6.38 -0.26 9.19
C VAL A 230 -6.29 0.57 10.48
N ALA A 231 -6.03 1.88 10.37
CA ALA A 231 -5.99 2.79 11.50
C ALA A 231 -7.32 2.81 12.28
N VAL A 232 -8.47 2.81 11.59
CA VAL A 232 -9.78 2.74 12.24
C VAL A 232 -10.00 1.37 12.87
N MET A 233 -9.58 0.28 12.22
CA MET A 233 -9.71 -1.08 12.77
C MET A 233 -8.86 -1.29 14.03
N LEU A 234 -7.70 -0.64 14.12
CA LEU A 234 -6.86 -0.67 15.33
C LEU A 234 -7.56 -0.08 16.56
N LEU A 235 -8.53 0.83 16.40
CA LEU A 235 -9.35 1.30 17.52
C LEU A 235 -10.17 0.18 18.18
N LYS A 236 -10.39 -0.95 17.52
CA LYS A 236 -11.06 -2.11 18.12
C LYS A 236 -10.29 -2.65 19.33
N THR A 237 -8.98 -2.50 19.35
CA THR A 237 -8.12 -2.93 20.47
C THR A 237 -8.45 -2.17 21.76
N GLU A 238 -8.75 -0.87 21.66
CA GLU A 238 -9.15 -0.05 22.81
C GLU A 238 -10.49 -0.50 23.41
N SER A 239 -11.41 -1.00 22.58
CA SER A 239 -12.75 -1.40 23.01
C SER A 239 -12.78 -2.62 23.94
N ILE A 240 -11.70 -3.39 24.04
CA ILE A 240 -11.56 -4.56 24.92
C ILE A 240 -10.64 -4.30 26.11
N GLY A 241 -10.27 -3.03 26.36
CA GLY A 241 -9.50 -2.63 27.53
C GLY A 241 -8.00 -2.93 27.47
N LEU A 242 -7.43 -3.12 26.28
CA LEU A 242 -5.99 -3.27 26.12
C LEU A 242 -5.25 -1.95 26.42
N VAL A 243 -4.03 -2.06 26.90
CA VAL A 243 -3.15 -0.92 27.13
C VAL A 243 -2.77 -0.30 25.79
N ILE A 244 -2.71 1.03 25.73
CA ILE A 244 -2.36 1.78 24.52
C ILE A 244 -1.04 1.29 23.89
N ALA A 245 -0.08 0.89 24.73
CA ALA A 245 1.19 0.34 24.27
C ALA A 245 1.06 -0.93 23.42
N ASP A 246 -0.01 -1.72 23.61
CA ASP A 246 -0.19 -2.99 22.89
C ASP A 246 -0.71 -2.81 21.45
N ILE A 247 -1.30 -1.66 21.12
CA ILE A 247 -1.91 -1.40 19.80
C ILE A 247 -0.92 -1.64 18.65
N PRO A 248 0.34 -1.20 18.71
CA PRO A 248 1.32 -1.48 17.66
C PRO A 248 1.57 -2.97 17.39
N LEU A 249 1.41 -3.85 18.40
CA LEU A 249 1.60 -5.30 18.21
C LEU A 249 0.57 -5.91 17.26
N PHE A 250 -0.68 -5.44 17.29
CA PHE A 250 -1.72 -5.90 16.35
C PHE A 250 -1.40 -5.47 14.92
N TYR A 251 -0.87 -4.26 14.77
CA TYR A 251 -0.41 -3.79 13.48
C TYR A 251 0.84 -4.56 12.99
N MET A 252 1.73 -4.93 13.89
CA MET A 252 2.86 -5.80 13.58
C MET A 252 2.40 -7.18 13.06
N ILE A 253 1.40 -7.79 13.71
CA ILE A 253 0.84 -9.09 13.29
C ILE A 253 0.21 -8.98 11.89
N TYR A 254 -0.56 -7.91 11.63
CA TYR A 254 -1.05 -7.61 10.30
C TYR A 254 0.07 -7.55 9.27
N ASN A 255 1.18 -6.85 9.55
CA ASN A 255 2.32 -6.76 8.64
C ASN A 255 3.07 -8.09 8.48
N ILE A 256 3.23 -8.89 9.53
CA ILE A 256 3.84 -10.23 9.46
C ILE A 256 3.01 -11.15 8.56
N SER A 257 1.69 -11.18 8.72
CA SER A 257 0.80 -12.02 7.91
C SER A 257 0.75 -11.55 6.46
N TYR A 258 0.72 -10.22 6.22
CA TYR A 258 0.83 -9.64 4.90
C TYR A 258 2.14 -10.05 4.19
N ALA A 259 3.26 -9.91 4.88
CA ALA A 259 4.57 -10.27 4.37
C ALA A 259 4.70 -11.76 4.06
N GLY A 260 4.31 -12.59 5.01
CA GLY A 260 4.44 -14.05 4.92
C GLY A 260 3.69 -14.64 3.74
N LEU A 261 2.51 -14.11 3.44
CA LEU A 261 1.69 -14.63 2.34
C LEU A 261 1.96 -13.95 0.99
N SER A 262 2.48 -12.72 0.95
CA SER A 262 2.69 -11.95 -0.29
C SER A 262 3.54 -12.70 -1.33
N PHE A 263 4.59 -13.41 -0.90
CA PHE A 263 5.43 -14.20 -1.81
C PHE A 263 4.68 -15.37 -2.41
N SER A 264 3.86 -16.04 -1.61
CA SER A 264 3.06 -17.19 -2.05
C SER A 264 1.85 -16.78 -2.90
N ALA A 265 1.34 -15.55 -2.71
CA ALA A 265 0.20 -15.01 -3.45
C ALA A 265 0.46 -14.91 -4.96
N GLY A 266 1.66 -14.50 -5.36
CA GLY A 266 2.07 -14.49 -6.77
C GLY A 266 2.01 -15.88 -7.39
N LYS A 267 2.63 -16.89 -6.75
CA LYS A 267 2.59 -18.29 -7.20
C LYS A 267 1.17 -18.84 -7.22
N MET A 268 0.35 -18.48 -6.24
CA MET A 268 -1.05 -18.88 -6.18
C MET A 268 -1.82 -18.26 -7.36
N SER A 269 -1.61 -16.98 -7.65
CA SER A 269 -2.21 -16.30 -8.80
C SER A 269 -1.84 -16.97 -10.13
N ASP A 270 -0.59 -17.45 -10.27
CA ASP A 270 -0.15 -18.18 -11.49
C ASP A 270 -0.84 -19.54 -11.61
N ARG A 271 -1.15 -20.23 -10.50
CA ARG A 271 -1.76 -21.58 -10.50
C ARG A 271 -3.28 -21.56 -10.64
N ILE A 272 -3.97 -20.75 -9.82
CA ILE A 272 -5.44 -20.74 -9.75
C ILE A 272 -6.06 -19.54 -10.47
N GLY A 273 -5.22 -18.65 -11.02
CA GLY A 273 -5.60 -17.43 -11.73
C GLY A 273 -5.74 -16.20 -10.81
N ALA A 274 -5.38 -15.04 -11.36
CA ALA A 274 -5.41 -13.76 -10.64
C ALA A 274 -6.81 -13.44 -10.08
N ARG A 275 -7.85 -13.73 -10.85
CA ARG A 275 -9.25 -13.51 -10.47
C ARG A 275 -9.63 -14.25 -9.20
N THR A 276 -9.35 -15.56 -9.14
CA THR A 276 -9.67 -16.40 -7.97
C THR A 276 -8.88 -15.94 -6.76
N THR A 277 -7.62 -15.58 -6.94
CA THR A 277 -6.75 -15.08 -5.88
C THR A 277 -7.27 -13.79 -5.26
N ILE A 278 -7.68 -12.81 -6.08
CA ILE A 278 -8.31 -11.56 -5.62
C ILE A 278 -9.60 -11.86 -4.85
N PHE A 279 -10.44 -12.75 -5.37
CA PHE A 279 -11.70 -13.12 -4.71
C PHE A 279 -11.46 -13.72 -3.32
N ILE A 280 -10.50 -14.63 -3.18
CA ILE A 280 -10.10 -15.23 -1.90
C ILE A 280 -9.57 -14.14 -0.94
N GLY A 281 -8.78 -13.20 -1.43
CA GLY A 281 -8.29 -12.08 -0.62
C GLY A 281 -9.43 -11.27 0.02
N TYR A 282 -10.45 -10.93 -0.74
CA TYR A 282 -11.61 -10.22 -0.20
C TYR A 282 -12.48 -11.08 0.73
N LEU A 283 -12.53 -12.39 0.53
CA LEU A 283 -13.17 -13.29 1.52
C LEU A 283 -12.43 -13.27 2.87
N PHE A 284 -11.10 -13.23 2.88
CA PHE A 284 -10.33 -13.05 4.11
C PHE A 284 -10.63 -11.70 4.79
N LEU A 285 -10.84 -10.63 4.01
CA LEU A 285 -11.26 -9.34 4.57
C LEU A 285 -12.62 -9.44 5.27
N VAL A 286 -13.61 -10.04 4.62
CA VAL A 286 -14.95 -10.24 5.22
C VAL A 286 -14.88 -11.12 6.46
N LEU A 287 -14.10 -12.21 6.42
CA LEU A 287 -13.90 -13.09 7.57
C LEU A 287 -13.22 -12.35 8.73
N SER A 288 -12.20 -11.54 8.43
CA SER A 288 -11.57 -10.65 9.42
C SER A 288 -12.60 -9.72 10.06
N TYR A 289 -13.44 -9.07 9.26
CA TYR A 289 -14.50 -8.18 9.76
C TYR A 289 -15.49 -8.91 10.67
N ALA A 290 -15.92 -10.11 10.28
CA ALA A 290 -16.82 -10.92 11.10
C ALA A 290 -16.21 -11.26 12.48
N ILE A 291 -14.92 -11.63 12.50
CA ILE A 291 -14.19 -11.93 13.74
C ILE A 291 -14.00 -10.65 14.57
N LEU A 292 -13.53 -9.55 13.96
CA LEU A 292 -13.30 -8.28 14.66
C LEU A 292 -14.62 -7.68 15.20
N ALA A 293 -15.75 -7.88 14.52
CA ALA A 293 -17.04 -7.39 14.98
C ALA A 293 -17.43 -7.98 16.35
N VAL A 294 -17.16 -9.27 16.56
CA VAL A 294 -17.51 -9.99 17.80
C VAL A 294 -16.33 -10.17 18.76
N ALA A 295 -15.15 -9.63 18.42
CA ALA A 295 -13.96 -9.81 19.24
C ALA A 295 -14.10 -9.17 20.62
N GLN A 296 -13.89 -9.97 21.68
CA GLN A 296 -13.91 -9.60 23.10
C GLN A 296 -12.66 -10.09 23.84
N SER A 297 -11.73 -10.74 23.16
CA SER A 297 -10.49 -11.26 23.76
C SER A 297 -9.29 -10.93 22.87
N ILE A 298 -8.10 -10.97 23.46
CA ILE A 298 -6.84 -10.77 22.74
C ILE A 298 -6.67 -11.82 21.62
N TRP A 299 -7.07 -13.05 21.83
CA TRP A 299 -6.94 -14.13 20.85
C TRP A 299 -7.83 -13.91 19.62
N THR A 300 -9.06 -13.44 19.82
CA THR A 300 -9.96 -13.11 18.71
C THR A 300 -9.49 -11.88 17.94
N LEU A 301 -8.90 -10.89 18.60
CA LEU A 301 -8.25 -9.77 17.93
C LEU A 301 -7.02 -10.23 17.12
N LEU A 302 -6.14 -11.03 17.72
CA LEU A 302 -4.96 -11.57 17.02
C LEU A 302 -5.35 -12.31 15.74
N LEU A 303 -6.37 -13.19 15.82
CA LEU A 303 -6.89 -13.89 14.66
C LEU A 303 -7.46 -12.93 13.61
N GLY A 304 -8.23 -11.91 14.03
CA GLY A 304 -8.79 -10.90 13.14
C GLY A 304 -7.72 -10.14 12.37
N PHE A 305 -6.68 -9.64 13.05
CA PHE A 305 -5.58 -8.90 12.41
C PHE A 305 -4.66 -9.80 11.56
N LEU A 306 -4.48 -11.06 11.95
CA LEU A 306 -3.76 -12.04 11.12
C LEU A 306 -4.48 -12.26 9.79
N LEU A 307 -5.79 -12.51 9.82
CA LEU A 307 -6.60 -12.68 8.60
C LEU A 307 -6.69 -11.39 7.78
N LEU A 308 -6.73 -10.23 8.45
CA LEU A 308 -6.70 -8.93 7.80
C LEU A 308 -5.45 -8.76 6.93
N GLY A 309 -4.29 -9.23 7.37
CA GLY A 309 -3.05 -9.16 6.59
C GLY A 309 -3.04 -10.06 5.35
N PHE A 310 -3.82 -11.13 5.33
CA PHE A 310 -3.96 -11.98 4.14
C PHE A 310 -4.68 -11.27 2.99
N PHE A 311 -5.58 -10.34 3.30
CA PHE A 311 -6.29 -9.56 2.29
C PHE A 311 -5.34 -8.80 1.35
N PRO A 312 -4.52 -7.84 1.80
CA PRO A 312 -3.62 -7.11 0.91
C PRO A 312 -2.54 -8.02 0.31
N ALA A 313 -2.12 -9.08 1.00
CA ALA A 313 -1.19 -10.05 0.44
C ALA A 313 -1.70 -10.68 -0.86
N LEU A 314 -2.99 -11.01 -0.90
CA LEU A 314 -3.63 -11.66 -2.05
C LEU A 314 -4.19 -10.67 -3.08
N THR A 315 -4.28 -9.39 -2.75
CA THR A 315 -4.94 -8.40 -3.63
C THR A 315 -3.99 -7.37 -4.22
N ASP A 316 -3.10 -6.74 -3.46
CA ASP A 316 -2.33 -5.56 -3.91
C ASP A 316 -1.52 -5.77 -5.18
N GLY A 317 -0.66 -6.79 -5.19
CA GLY A 317 0.16 -7.12 -6.34
C GLY A 317 -0.64 -7.76 -7.48
N VAL A 318 -1.58 -8.63 -7.11
CA VAL A 318 -2.38 -9.43 -8.07
C VAL A 318 -3.36 -8.53 -8.84
N GLN A 319 -4.00 -7.56 -8.19
CA GLN A 319 -4.88 -6.59 -8.88
C GLN A 319 -4.13 -5.76 -9.92
N ARG A 320 -2.93 -5.31 -9.60
CA ARG A 320 -2.09 -4.54 -10.54
C ARG A 320 -1.66 -5.41 -11.73
N SER A 321 -1.27 -6.65 -11.48
CA SER A 321 -0.95 -7.61 -12.52
C SER A 321 -2.15 -7.91 -13.41
N PHE A 322 -3.31 -8.13 -12.82
CA PHE A 322 -4.57 -8.36 -13.53
C PHE A 322 -4.97 -7.16 -14.39
N ALA A 323 -4.89 -5.94 -13.85
CA ALA A 323 -5.14 -4.71 -14.60
C ALA A 323 -4.19 -4.56 -15.80
N ALA A 324 -2.90 -4.88 -15.61
CA ALA A 324 -1.91 -4.82 -16.67
C ALA A 324 -2.15 -5.85 -17.78
N GLN A 325 -2.72 -7.02 -17.45
CA GLN A 325 -3.09 -8.06 -18.43
C GLN A 325 -4.35 -7.70 -19.23
N MET A 326 -5.26 -6.90 -18.64
CA MET A 326 -6.49 -6.45 -19.30
C MET A 326 -6.29 -5.23 -20.20
N THR A 327 -5.09 -4.64 -20.24
CA THR A 327 -4.79 -3.42 -20.99
C THR A 327 -3.69 -3.65 -22.00
N ASP A 328 -3.82 -3.06 -23.19
CA ASP A 328 -2.76 -3.04 -24.20
C ASP A 328 -1.51 -2.35 -23.66
N GLU A 329 -0.35 -2.72 -24.19
CA GLU A 329 0.95 -2.21 -23.74
C GLU A 329 1.02 -0.66 -23.77
N ARG A 330 0.44 -0.04 -24.81
CA ARG A 330 0.35 1.41 -24.98
C ARG A 330 -0.49 2.09 -23.89
N LEU A 331 -1.56 1.45 -23.44
CA LEU A 331 -2.53 1.99 -22.47
C LEU A 331 -2.25 1.57 -21.02
N ARG A 332 -1.29 0.64 -20.81
CA ARG A 332 -1.01 0.04 -19.50
C ARG A 332 -0.73 1.08 -18.41
N GLY A 333 0.05 2.12 -18.72
CA GLY A 333 0.34 3.19 -17.78
C GLY A 333 -0.92 3.99 -17.37
N GLY A 334 -1.78 4.31 -18.34
CA GLY A 334 -3.06 4.98 -18.09
C GLY A 334 -4.03 4.09 -17.32
N GLY A 335 -4.11 2.78 -17.66
CA GLY A 335 -4.95 1.81 -16.94
C GLY A 335 -4.57 1.66 -15.48
N LEU A 336 -3.27 1.54 -15.17
CA LEU A 336 -2.78 1.50 -13.78
C LEU A 336 -3.02 2.84 -13.05
N GLY A 337 -2.95 3.97 -13.76
CA GLY A 337 -3.30 5.27 -13.20
C GLY A 337 -4.78 5.33 -12.78
N TRP A 338 -5.68 4.85 -13.61
CA TRP A 338 -7.11 4.76 -13.28
C TRP A 338 -7.39 3.77 -12.15
N LEU A 339 -6.65 2.65 -12.09
CA LEU A 339 -6.73 1.72 -10.97
C LEU A 339 -6.36 2.42 -9.64
N ASN A 340 -5.24 3.15 -9.61
CA ASN A 340 -4.84 3.90 -8.41
C ASN A 340 -5.88 4.98 -8.04
N ALA A 341 -6.47 5.66 -9.02
CA ALA A 341 -7.54 6.62 -8.77
C ALA A 341 -8.78 5.94 -8.16
N ALA A 342 -9.21 4.80 -8.71
CA ALA A 342 -10.34 4.03 -8.17
C ALA A 342 -10.08 3.60 -6.72
N VAL A 343 -8.89 3.06 -6.42
CA VAL A 343 -8.49 2.68 -5.06
C VAL A 343 -8.45 3.91 -4.13
N GLY A 344 -7.84 5.02 -4.56
CA GLY A 344 -7.71 6.22 -3.74
C GLY A 344 -9.05 6.87 -3.39
N PHE A 345 -9.95 7.05 -4.37
CA PHE A 345 -11.29 7.57 -4.10
C PHE A 345 -12.15 6.60 -3.29
N GLY A 346 -12.02 5.29 -3.51
CA GLY A 346 -12.67 4.27 -2.70
C GLY A 346 -12.20 4.32 -1.25
N ALA A 347 -10.89 4.43 -1.01
CA ALA A 347 -10.30 4.56 0.33
C ALA A 347 -10.77 5.83 1.06
N LEU A 348 -10.93 6.96 0.33
CA LEU A 348 -11.51 8.18 0.89
C LEU A 348 -12.92 7.92 1.42
N LEU A 349 -13.78 7.30 0.61
CA LEU A 349 -15.16 7.00 1.01
C LEU A 349 -15.21 5.95 2.14
N ALA A 350 -14.33 4.95 2.11
CA ALA A 350 -14.18 3.96 3.18
C ALA A 350 -13.80 4.63 4.50
N GLY A 351 -12.82 5.53 4.49
CA GLY A 351 -12.35 6.24 5.67
C GLY A 351 -13.44 7.14 6.25
N VAL A 352 -14.02 8.01 5.43
CA VAL A 352 -15.08 8.96 5.85
C VAL A 352 -16.32 8.21 6.28
N GLY A 353 -16.86 7.34 5.42
CA GLY A 353 -18.12 6.63 5.67
C GLY A 353 -17.97 5.60 6.78
N GLY A 354 -16.94 4.75 6.70
CA GLY A 354 -16.70 3.70 7.68
C GLY A 354 -16.36 4.26 9.07
N GLY A 355 -15.52 5.31 9.14
CA GLY A 355 -15.20 5.99 10.39
C GLY A 355 -16.42 6.67 11.03
N TYR A 356 -17.27 7.31 10.20
CA TYR A 356 -18.51 7.91 10.69
C TYR A 356 -19.50 6.85 11.23
N VAL A 357 -19.72 5.75 10.47
CA VAL A 357 -20.60 4.66 10.89
C VAL A 357 -20.10 4.02 12.19
N TRP A 358 -18.78 3.82 12.31
CA TRP A 358 -18.16 3.34 13.54
C TRP A 358 -18.48 4.23 14.75
N GLN A 359 -18.33 5.54 14.58
CA GLN A 359 -18.55 6.52 15.65
C GLN A 359 -20.02 6.71 15.97
N ALA A 360 -20.91 6.75 14.97
CA ALA A 360 -22.33 7.02 15.15
C ALA A 360 -23.13 5.81 15.67
N TYR A 361 -22.70 4.58 15.33
CA TYR A 361 -23.41 3.36 15.69
C TYR A 361 -22.53 2.43 16.53
N SER A 362 -21.65 1.66 15.88
CA SER A 362 -20.71 0.77 16.55
C SER A 362 -19.68 0.20 15.60
N PRO A 363 -18.55 -0.36 16.10
CA PRO A 363 -17.61 -1.13 15.29
C PRO A 363 -18.26 -2.27 14.50
N ALA A 364 -19.17 -3.01 15.14
CA ALA A 364 -19.86 -4.15 14.53
C ALA A 364 -20.72 -3.73 13.34
N VAL A 365 -21.45 -2.61 13.44
CA VAL A 365 -22.25 -2.07 12.34
C VAL A 365 -21.34 -1.60 11.20
N ALA A 366 -20.21 -0.95 11.49
CA ALA A 366 -19.26 -0.54 10.47
C ALA A 366 -18.69 -1.75 9.71
N PHE A 367 -18.31 -2.82 10.41
CA PHE A 367 -17.83 -4.06 9.79
C PHE A 367 -18.92 -4.75 8.95
N ALA A 368 -20.16 -4.80 9.43
CA ALA A 368 -21.27 -5.40 8.70
C ALA A 368 -21.58 -4.64 7.40
N MET A 369 -21.65 -3.30 7.46
CA MET A 369 -21.86 -2.46 6.28
C MET A 369 -20.71 -2.56 5.29
N ALA A 370 -19.47 -2.52 5.76
CA ALA A 370 -18.29 -2.70 4.93
C ALA A 370 -18.30 -4.07 4.23
N SER A 371 -18.65 -5.14 4.96
CA SER A 371 -18.81 -6.49 4.37
C SER A 371 -19.88 -6.53 3.29
N ALA A 372 -21.03 -5.89 3.49
CA ALA A 372 -22.09 -5.81 2.47
C ALA A 372 -21.59 -5.10 1.19
N VAL A 373 -20.83 -4.00 1.35
CA VAL A 373 -20.22 -3.29 0.21
C VAL A 373 -19.18 -4.17 -0.49
N VAL A 374 -18.35 -4.92 0.26
CA VAL A 374 -17.39 -5.88 -0.33
C VAL A 374 -18.12 -6.96 -1.12
N PHE A 375 -19.20 -7.56 -0.59
CA PHE A 375 -19.98 -8.57 -1.33
C PHE A 375 -20.57 -8.00 -2.62
N PHE A 376 -21.11 -6.78 -2.60
CA PHE A 376 -21.59 -6.11 -3.80
C PHE A 376 -20.46 -5.85 -4.81
N GLY A 377 -19.28 -5.41 -4.34
CA GLY A 377 -18.09 -5.24 -5.16
C GLY A 377 -17.61 -6.56 -5.79
N LEU A 378 -17.63 -7.66 -5.02
CA LEU A 378 -17.29 -9.01 -5.52
C LEU A 378 -18.29 -9.49 -6.57
N PHE A 379 -19.56 -9.19 -6.43
CA PHE A 379 -20.59 -9.46 -7.45
C PHE A 379 -20.26 -8.73 -8.76
N LEU A 380 -19.98 -7.42 -8.70
CA LEU A 380 -19.56 -6.65 -9.88
C LEU A 380 -18.26 -7.20 -10.49
N PHE A 381 -17.30 -7.56 -9.65
CA PHE A 381 -16.04 -8.16 -10.09
C PHE A 381 -16.26 -9.50 -10.79
N ALA A 382 -17.20 -10.32 -10.29
CA ALA A 382 -17.56 -11.59 -10.92
C ALA A 382 -18.15 -11.40 -12.31
N ILE A 383 -18.93 -10.35 -12.54
CA ILE A 383 -19.51 -9.99 -13.86
C ILE A 383 -18.40 -9.50 -14.81
N SER A 384 -17.55 -8.57 -14.35
CA SER A 384 -16.48 -7.99 -15.18
C SER A 384 -15.54 -9.04 -15.74
N ALA A 385 -15.36 -10.11 -15.02
CA ALA A 385 -14.41 -11.14 -15.37
C ALA A 385 -15.01 -12.30 -16.22
N ARG A 386 -16.33 -12.44 -16.34
CA ARG A 386 -16.96 -13.45 -17.22
C ARG A 386 -16.80 -13.14 -18.70
N SER A 387 -16.65 -11.88 -19.05
CA SER A 387 -16.52 -11.41 -20.44
C SER A 387 -15.09 -11.49 -20.99
N SER A 388 -14.10 -11.73 -20.17
CA SER A 388 -12.74 -12.07 -20.58
C SER A 388 -12.67 -13.59 -20.75
N GLY A 389 -12.81 -14.10 -21.96
CA GLY A 389 -12.54 -15.49 -22.29
C GLY A 389 -11.11 -15.89 -21.85
N PRO A 390 -10.77 -17.19 -21.81
CA PRO A 390 -9.46 -17.65 -21.39
C PRO A 390 -8.40 -16.89 -22.17
N GLY A 391 -7.59 -16.07 -21.46
CA GLY A 391 -6.48 -15.34 -22.05
C GLY A 391 -5.57 -16.32 -22.81
N PRO A 392 -4.80 -15.86 -23.79
CA PRO A 392 -4.10 -16.72 -24.76
C PRO A 392 -3.00 -17.55 -24.08
N ARG A 393 -3.37 -18.62 -23.39
CA ARG A 393 -2.44 -19.70 -23.00
C ARG A 393 -1.96 -20.51 -24.20
N GLY A 394 -2.36 -20.16 -25.43
CA GLY A 394 -2.04 -20.88 -26.67
C GLY A 394 -1.17 -20.13 -27.68
N ALA A 395 -0.77 -18.89 -27.43
CA ALA A 395 0.00 -18.12 -28.43
C ALA A 395 1.51 -18.41 -28.38
N TRP A 396 2.05 -18.85 -27.24
CA TRP A 396 3.49 -19.15 -27.12
C TRP A 396 3.85 -20.56 -27.53
N GLU A 397 2.90 -21.52 -27.54
CA GLU A 397 3.15 -22.89 -27.99
C GLU A 397 3.00 -23.08 -29.52
N ARG A 398 2.49 -22.11 -30.30
CA ARG A 398 2.28 -22.20 -31.74
C ARG A 398 3.30 -21.44 -32.59
N GLY A 399 4.32 -20.82 -31.96
CA GLY A 399 5.33 -20.00 -32.65
C GLY A 399 6.71 -20.60 -32.84
N ALA A 400 6.95 -21.85 -32.44
CA ALA A 400 8.27 -22.48 -32.56
C ALA A 400 8.27 -23.67 -33.54
N THR A 401 7.82 -23.46 -34.77
CA THR A 401 8.29 -24.30 -35.88
C THR A 401 9.47 -23.60 -36.54
N ILE A 402 10.66 -24.00 -36.15
CA ILE A 402 11.91 -23.68 -36.86
C ILE A 402 11.80 -24.31 -38.25
N PRO A 403 11.91 -23.55 -39.36
CA PRO A 403 12.02 -24.17 -40.68
C PRO A 403 13.37 -24.87 -40.79
N PRO A 404 13.45 -26.04 -41.46
CA PRO A 404 14.71 -26.75 -41.64
C PRO A 404 15.63 -25.93 -42.53
N THR A 405 16.87 -25.77 -42.07
CA THR A 405 17.99 -25.23 -42.83
C THR A 405 18.24 -26.11 -44.07
N MET A 406 18.16 -25.55 -45.27
CA MET A 406 18.87 -26.00 -46.45
C MET A 406 20.17 -25.24 -46.59
#